data_ffc5726bb3f63b9b2abd9534a992ec83
#
_entry.id   ffc5726bb3f63b9b2abd9534a992ec83
#
_cell.length_a   1.000
_cell.length_b   1.000
_cell.length_c   1.000
_cell.angle_alpha   90.00
_cell.angle_beta   90.00
_cell.angle_gamma   90.00
#
_symmetry.space_group_name_H-M   'P 1'
#
loop_
_entity.id
_entity.type
_entity.pdbx_description
1 polymer ?
#
loop_
_entity_poly.entity_id
_entity_poly.type
_entity_poly.pdbx_seq_one_letter_code
_entity_poly.pdbx_strand_id
1 'polypeptide(L)'
;MATQTKRGRDTRQALIKAGIEEINRYGVANVSVRRIAATCGVSCGAPYKHFGDRREFIAAIIDYVNGQWHVQQAQILAAYAGDTKAQIVEMSTGYVKFLVEHPHLRAILTLKDEEFDNVYHKMRGEVESPTQQLIQRYCEEYAIPPDVRLRKVYVIRALIMGAAIQFENGEMTYGADTLQMVHDSIQRELELP
;
A
#
# COMPACT_ATOMS: atom_id res chain seq x y z
N MET A 1 21.61 -24.88 16.91
CA MET A 1 21.58 -23.81 15.90
C MET A 1 20.16 -23.37 15.48
N ALA A 2 19.15 -24.23 15.40
CA ALA A 2 17.78 -23.88 14.99
C ALA A 2 17.02 -22.88 15.92
N THR A 3 17.28 -22.93 17.23
CA THR A 3 16.55 -22.11 18.22
C THR A 3 16.93 -20.64 18.18
N GLN A 4 18.18 -20.31 17.85
CA GLN A 4 18.66 -18.93 17.76
C GLN A 4 18.11 -18.20 16.50
N THR A 5 17.91 -18.92 15.41
CA THR A 5 17.37 -18.39 14.14
C THR A 5 15.86 -18.10 14.24
N LYS A 6 15.11 -18.89 15.02
CA LYS A 6 13.67 -18.69 15.26
C LYS A 6 13.44 -17.45 16.15
N ARG A 7 14.16 -17.35 17.27
CA ARG A 7 14.08 -16.20 18.19
C ARG A 7 14.47 -14.87 17.51
N GLY A 8 15.44 -14.90 16.60
CA GLY A 8 15.84 -13.73 15.82
C GLY A 8 14.75 -13.28 14.85
N ARG A 9 14.07 -14.22 14.17
CA ARG A 9 12.93 -13.92 13.29
C ARG A 9 11.75 -13.37 14.09
N ASP A 10 11.43 -13.95 15.22
CA ASP A 10 10.34 -13.50 16.09
C ASP A 10 10.58 -12.07 16.60
N THR A 11 11.83 -11.75 16.99
CA THR A 11 12.21 -10.39 17.41
C THR A 11 12.11 -9.39 16.25
N ARG A 12 12.59 -9.73 15.05
CA ARG A 12 12.50 -8.87 13.87
C ARG A 12 11.04 -8.55 13.53
N GLN A 13 10.17 -9.53 13.58
CA GLN A 13 8.75 -9.37 13.28
C GLN A 13 8.03 -8.55 14.36
N ALA A 14 8.35 -8.75 15.64
CA ALA A 14 7.83 -7.96 16.75
C ALA A 14 8.22 -6.48 16.61
N LEU A 15 9.48 -6.20 16.24
CA LEU A 15 9.96 -4.84 15.97
C LEU A 15 9.22 -4.17 14.82
N ILE A 16 8.97 -4.90 13.71
CA ILE A 16 8.19 -4.37 12.57
C ILE A 16 6.76 -4.00 13.01
N LYS A 17 6.07 -4.90 13.73
CA LYS A 17 4.70 -4.64 14.21
C LYS A 17 4.64 -3.43 15.16
N ALA A 18 5.55 -3.37 16.13
CA ALA A 18 5.64 -2.21 17.02
C ALA A 18 6.04 -0.93 16.26
N GLY A 19 6.82 -1.05 15.19
CA GLY A 19 7.14 0.06 14.30
C GLY A 19 5.93 0.59 13.52
N ILE A 20 5.03 -0.29 13.07
CA ILE A 20 3.76 0.10 12.45
C ILE A 20 2.90 0.91 13.44
N GLU A 21 2.77 0.42 14.68
CA GLU A 21 2.01 1.13 15.74
C GLU A 21 2.64 2.48 16.09
N GLU A 22 3.97 2.56 16.12
CA GLU A 22 4.71 3.80 16.35
C GLU A 22 4.46 4.83 15.23
N ILE A 23 4.52 4.38 13.96
CA ILE A 23 4.18 5.21 12.80
C ILE A 23 2.74 5.68 12.89
N ASN A 24 1.82 4.77 13.24
CA ASN A 24 0.39 5.07 13.39
C ASN A 24 0.13 6.15 14.43
N ARG A 25 0.89 6.16 15.51
CA ARG A 25 0.68 7.09 16.62
C ARG A 25 1.38 8.44 16.45
N TYR A 26 2.56 8.46 15.85
CA TYR A 26 3.44 9.63 15.86
C TYR A 26 3.81 10.13 14.45
N GLY A 27 3.42 9.41 13.41
CA GLY A 27 3.85 9.67 12.03
C GLY A 27 5.29 9.23 11.76
N VAL A 28 5.64 9.07 10.47
CA VAL A 28 6.97 8.56 10.04
C VAL A 28 8.11 9.46 10.50
N ALA A 29 7.93 10.79 10.41
CA ALA A 29 8.96 11.76 10.80
C ALA A 29 9.36 11.64 12.29
N ASN A 30 8.42 11.23 13.15
CA ASN A 30 8.61 11.14 14.60
C ASN A 30 8.87 9.71 15.11
N VAL A 31 9.16 8.76 14.24
CA VAL A 31 9.48 7.37 14.61
C VAL A 31 10.72 7.33 15.51
N SER A 32 10.55 6.72 16.69
CA SER A 32 11.62 6.50 17.65
C SER A 32 11.96 5.04 17.81
N VAL A 33 13.06 4.61 17.20
CA VAL A 33 13.59 3.24 17.32
C VAL A 33 13.80 2.84 18.78
N ARG A 34 14.14 3.80 19.65
CA ARG A 34 14.30 3.57 21.09
C ARG A 34 12.97 3.24 21.78
N ARG A 35 11.87 3.95 21.46
CA ARG A 35 10.53 3.62 21.98
C ARG A 35 10.08 2.25 21.51
N ILE A 36 10.28 1.93 20.22
CA ILE A 36 9.94 0.64 19.66
C ILE A 36 10.69 -0.50 20.38
N ALA A 37 12.01 -0.34 20.61
CA ALA A 37 12.80 -1.33 21.33
C ALA A 37 12.26 -1.53 22.77
N ALA A 38 11.92 -0.44 23.46
CA ALA A 38 11.33 -0.50 24.81
C ALA A 38 9.99 -1.22 24.81
N THR A 39 9.10 -0.94 23.85
CA THR A 39 7.80 -1.63 23.68
C THR A 39 7.98 -3.14 23.47
N CYS A 40 9.02 -3.55 22.73
CA CYS A 40 9.33 -4.96 22.49
C CYS A 40 10.12 -5.63 23.63
N GLY A 41 10.48 -4.92 24.70
CA GLY A 41 11.27 -5.43 25.79
C GLY A 41 12.70 -5.83 25.41
N VAL A 42 13.27 -5.18 24.39
CA VAL A 42 14.63 -5.45 23.92
C VAL A 42 15.55 -4.26 24.14
N SER A 43 16.89 -4.50 24.11
CA SER A 43 17.86 -3.42 24.22
C SER A 43 17.75 -2.41 23.07
N CYS A 44 18.12 -1.16 23.31
CA CYS A 44 18.12 -0.09 22.29
C CYS A 44 18.99 -0.41 21.05
N GLY A 45 19.98 -1.30 21.19
CA GLY A 45 20.83 -1.76 20.10
C GLY A 45 20.26 -2.95 19.31
N ALA A 46 19.19 -3.60 19.80
CA ALA A 46 18.63 -4.77 19.15
C ALA A 46 18.04 -4.46 17.75
N PRO A 47 17.31 -3.37 17.53
CA PRO A 47 16.81 -3.01 16.21
C PRO A 47 17.93 -2.88 15.17
N TYR A 48 19.04 -2.25 15.52
CA TYR A 48 20.18 -2.03 14.62
C TYR A 48 20.93 -3.30 14.23
N LYS A 49 20.78 -4.38 15.02
CA LYS A 49 21.27 -5.71 14.62
C LYS A 49 20.41 -6.37 13.54
N HIS A 50 19.16 -5.95 13.39
CA HIS A 50 18.21 -6.50 12.43
C HIS A 50 18.05 -5.64 11.18
N PHE A 51 18.25 -4.32 11.29
CA PHE A 51 17.90 -3.37 10.24
C PHE A 51 19.03 -2.37 9.91
N GLY A 52 20.24 -2.53 10.50
CA GLY A 52 21.34 -1.62 10.27
C GLY A 52 21.09 -0.22 10.84
N ASP A 53 20.23 0.56 10.19
CA ASP A 53 19.89 1.91 10.61
C ASP A 53 18.36 2.16 10.66
N ARG A 54 17.96 3.43 10.99
CA ARG A 54 16.56 3.86 11.04
C ARG A 54 15.88 3.77 9.66
N ARG A 55 16.60 4.07 8.57
CA ARG A 55 16.05 4.05 7.21
C ARG A 55 15.73 2.62 6.78
N GLU A 56 16.66 1.70 6.98
CA GLU A 56 16.46 0.29 6.69
C GLU A 56 15.32 -0.30 7.54
N PHE A 57 15.17 0.16 8.78
CA PHE A 57 14.05 -0.26 9.61
C PHE A 57 12.71 0.23 9.07
N ILE A 58 12.59 1.50 8.70
CA ILE A 58 11.37 2.05 8.08
C ILE A 58 11.08 1.35 6.73
N ALA A 59 12.10 1.12 5.91
CA ALA A 59 11.96 0.39 4.66
C ALA A 59 11.40 -1.03 4.91
N ALA A 60 11.90 -1.74 5.93
CA ALA A 60 11.40 -3.07 6.28
C ALA A 60 9.95 -3.06 6.79
N ILE A 61 9.50 -1.98 7.46
CA ILE A 61 8.09 -1.80 7.84
C ILE A 61 7.23 -1.64 6.58
N ILE A 62 7.67 -0.80 5.66
CA ILE A 62 6.98 -0.54 4.39
C ILE A 62 6.86 -1.82 3.56
N ASP A 63 7.97 -2.56 3.40
CA ASP A 63 8.00 -3.84 2.69
C ASP A 63 7.05 -4.86 3.32
N TYR A 64 6.97 -4.91 4.66
CA TYR A 64 6.06 -5.81 5.36
C TYR A 64 4.59 -5.47 5.07
N VAL A 65 4.22 -4.18 5.12
CA VAL A 65 2.84 -3.74 4.83
C VAL A 65 2.51 -3.96 3.35
N ASN A 66 3.42 -3.63 2.44
CA ASN A 66 3.24 -3.91 1.02
C ASN A 66 3.10 -5.41 0.74
N GLY A 67 3.84 -6.26 1.46
CA GLY A 67 3.70 -7.70 1.35
C GLY A 67 2.28 -8.20 1.66
N GLN A 68 1.57 -7.56 2.58
CA GLN A 68 0.16 -7.86 2.84
C GLN A 68 -0.73 -7.50 1.66
N TRP A 69 -0.49 -6.34 1.05
CA TRP A 69 -1.19 -5.93 -0.17
C TRP A 69 -0.91 -6.90 -1.35
N HIS A 70 0.31 -7.34 -1.54
CA HIS A 70 0.64 -8.32 -2.58
C HIS A 70 -0.13 -9.65 -2.43
N VAL A 71 -0.35 -10.10 -1.21
CA VAL A 71 -1.18 -11.29 -0.95
C VAL A 71 -2.63 -11.06 -1.38
N GLN A 72 -3.21 -9.90 -1.04
CA GLN A 72 -4.57 -9.54 -1.47
C GLN A 72 -4.67 -9.42 -3.00
N GLN A 73 -3.69 -8.79 -3.63
CA GLN A 73 -3.61 -8.71 -5.10
C GLN A 73 -3.64 -10.08 -5.75
N ALA A 74 -2.82 -11.02 -5.27
CA ALA A 74 -2.79 -12.37 -5.81
C ALA A 74 -4.14 -13.09 -5.67
N GLN A 75 -4.83 -12.90 -4.54
CA GLN A 75 -6.17 -13.45 -4.31
C GLN A 75 -7.20 -12.87 -5.28
N ILE A 76 -7.21 -11.56 -5.51
CA ILE A 76 -8.09 -10.89 -6.46
C ILE A 76 -7.84 -11.40 -7.88
N LEU A 77 -6.57 -11.44 -8.31
CA LEU A 77 -6.20 -11.92 -9.63
C LEU A 77 -6.64 -13.37 -9.88
N ALA A 78 -6.56 -14.22 -8.85
CA ALA A 78 -7.01 -15.61 -8.94
C ALA A 78 -8.54 -15.73 -8.94
N ALA A 79 -9.24 -14.96 -8.11
CA ALA A 79 -10.70 -15.00 -8.00
C ALA A 79 -11.41 -14.54 -9.28
N TYR A 80 -10.83 -13.56 -9.98
CA TYR A 80 -11.37 -12.98 -11.21
C TYR A 80 -10.55 -13.33 -12.45
N ALA A 81 -9.95 -14.54 -12.46
CA ALA A 81 -9.13 -14.99 -13.57
C ALA A 81 -9.94 -15.02 -14.89
N GLY A 82 -9.42 -14.37 -15.92
CA GLY A 82 -10.07 -14.27 -17.25
C GLY A 82 -11.04 -13.09 -17.40
N ASP A 83 -11.29 -12.30 -16.35
CA ASP A 83 -12.08 -11.07 -16.41
C ASP A 83 -11.21 -9.86 -16.02
N THR A 84 -10.53 -9.29 -17.01
CA THR A 84 -9.61 -8.15 -16.80
C THR A 84 -10.33 -6.93 -16.22
N LYS A 85 -11.59 -6.69 -16.63
CA LYS A 85 -12.40 -5.59 -16.11
C LYS A 85 -12.68 -5.77 -14.61
N ALA A 86 -13.17 -6.94 -14.21
CA ALA A 86 -13.43 -7.25 -12.81
C ALA A 86 -12.13 -7.18 -11.98
N GLN A 87 -11.01 -7.68 -12.50
CA GLN A 87 -9.71 -7.55 -11.85
C GLN A 87 -9.33 -6.09 -11.58
N ILE A 88 -9.55 -5.17 -12.52
CA ILE A 88 -9.25 -3.74 -12.34
C ILE A 88 -10.14 -3.15 -11.23
N VAL A 89 -11.45 -3.40 -11.29
CA VAL A 89 -12.43 -2.83 -10.37
C VAL A 89 -12.16 -3.32 -8.94
N GLU A 90 -12.01 -4.63 -8.76
CA GLU A 90 -11.77 -5.24 -7.46
C GLU A 90 -10.38 -4.89 -6.89
N MET A 91 -9.36 -4.83 -7.75
CA MET A 91 -8.03 -4.39 -7.36
C MET A 91 -8.05 -2.93 -6.86
N SER A 92 -8.74 -2.05 -7.58
CA SER A 92 -8.83 -0.63 -7.25
C SER A 92 -9.63 -0.40 -5.97
N THR A 93 -10.79 -1.05 -5.83
CA THR A 93 -11.64 -0.97 -4.62
C THR A 93 -10.93 -1.61 -3.41
N GLY A 94 -10.28 -2.74 -3.61
CA GLY A 94 -9.45 -3.39 -2.58
C GLY A 94 -8.31 -2.50 -2.12
N TYR A 95 -7.69 -1.75 -3.02
CA TYR A 95 -6.63 -0.81 -2.66
C TYR A 95 -7.15 0.41 -1.88
N VAL A 96 -8.36 0.89 -2.15
CA VAL A 96 -9.01 1.91 -1.30
C VAL A 96 -9.17 1.40 0.13
N LYS A 97 -9.68 0.18 0.32
CA LYS A 97 -9.80 -0.46 1.65
C LYS A 97 -8.44 -0.54 2.34
N PHE A 98 -7.43 -1.03 1.62
CA PHE A 98 -6.08 -1.15 2.13
C PHE A 98 -5.48 0.20 2.57
N LEU A 99 -5.69 1.27 1.81
CA LEU A 99 -5.23 2.62 2.18
C LEU A 99 -5.96 3.18 3.41
N VAL A 100 -7.24 2.88 3.57
CA VAL A 100 -8.03 3.29 4.75
C VAL A 100 -7.57 2.53 6.01
N GLU A 101 -7.27 1.24 5.87
CA GLU A 101 -6.74 0.41 6.96
C GLU A 101 -5.30 0.77 7.33
N HIS A 102 -4.56 1.40 6.40
CA HIS A 102 -3.15 1.79 6.56
C HIS A 102 -2.93 3.29 6.23
N PRO A 103 -3.54 4.24 6.96
CA PRO A 103 -3.51 5.67 6.63
C PRO A 103 -2.09 6.23 6.56
N HIS A 104 -1.17 5.69 7.35
CA HIS A 104 0.23 6.14 7.40
C HIS A 104 1.05 5.68 6.21
N LEU A 105 0.67 4.57 5.56
CA LEU A 105 1.28 4.15 4.29
C LEU A 105 1.00 5.18 3.20
N ARG A 106 -0.21 5.74 3.17
CA ARG A 106 -0.56 6.82 2.25
C ARG A 106 0.29 8.07 2.50
N ALA A 107 0.45 8.46 3.77
CA ALA A 107 1.33 9.57 4.14
C ALA A 107 2.77 9.35 3.63
N ILE A 108 3.28 8.14 3.77
CA ILE A 108 4.59 7.74 3.24
C ILE A 108 4.63 7.85 1.71
N LEU A 109 3.59 7.41 1.00
CA LEU A 109 3.52 7.46 -0.46
C LEU A 109 3.38 8.89 -1.01
N THR A 110 2.89 9.84 -0.21
CA THR A 110 2.67 11.24 -0.60
C THR A 110 3.75 12.20 -0.11
N LEU A 111 4.53 11.83 0.93
CA LEU A 111 5.63 12.65 1.44
C LEU A 111 6.78 12.68 0.42
N LYS A 112 7.16 13.90 0.02
CA LYS A 112 8.45 14.17 -0.62
C LYS A 112 9.47 14.41 0.50
N ASP A 113 10.06 13.37 1.02
CA ASP A 113 11.15 13.47 1.99
C ASP A 113 12.44 13.01 1.28
N GLU A 114 13.37 13.94 1.11
CA GLU A 114 14.64 13.69 0.41
C GLU A 114 15.44 12.55 1.08
N GLU A 115 15.31 12.38 2.40
CA GLU A 115 15.96 11.29 3.14
C GLU A 115 15.45 9.91 2.72
N PHE A 116 14.19 9.83 2.30
CA PHE A 116 13.51 8.59 1.91
C PHE A 116 13.23 8.49 0.40
N ASP A 117 13.59 9.51 -0.38
CA ASP A 117 13.22 9.61 -1.80
C ASP A 117 13.71 8.40 -2.62
N ASN A 118 14.91 7.88 -2.32
CA ASN A 118 15.44 6.66 -2.97
C ASN A 118 14.64 5.39 -2.62
N VAL A 119 14.13 5.28 -1.38
CA VAL A 119 13.28 4.15 -0.97
C VAL A 119 11.90 4.29 -1.62
N TYR A 120 11.40 5.53 -1.70
CA TYR A 120 10.10 5.85 -2.30
C TYR A 120 10.11 5.86 -3.83
N HIS A 121 11.22 6.24 -4.46
CA HIS A 121 11.38 6.09 -5.92
C HIS A 121 11.33 4.63 -6.32
N LYS A 122 11.96 3.75 -5.55
CA LYS A 122 11.88 2.30 -5.75
C LYS A 122 10.45 1.79 -5.61
N MET A 123 9.69 2.32 -4.65
CA MET A 123 8.28 1.95 -4.44
C MET A 123 7.32 2.60 -5.44
N ARG A 124 7.62 3.83 -5.92
CA ARG A 124 6.78 4.60 -6.86
C ARG A 124 7.14 4.39 -8.33
N GLY A 125 8.37 4.03 -8.63
CA GLY A 125 8.96 4.15 -9.98
C GLY A 125 9.35 2.85 -10.65
N GLU A 126 9.55 1.75 -9.94
CA GLU A 126 10.04 0.51 -10.56
C GLU A 126 8.96 -0.46 -11.01
N VAL A 127 7.71 -0.22 -10.64
CA VAL A 127 6.63 -1.12 -11.08
C VAL A 127 5.46 -0.24 -11.53
N GLU A 128 5.17 -0.28 -12.82
CA GLU A 128 3.81 0.00 -13.27
C GLU A 128 2.89 -0.74 -12.30
N SER A 129 2.06 0.01 -11.57
CA SER A 129 1.24 -0.64 -10.53
C SER A 129 0.46 -1.78 -11.19
N PRO A 130 0.23 -2.91 -10.53
CA PRO A 130 -0.54 -4.02 -11.11
C PRO A 130 -1.86 -3.55 -11.72
N THR A 131 -2.49 -2.52 -11.15
CA THR A 131 -3.67 -1.88 -11.73
C THR A 131 -3.37 -1.21 -13.07
N GLN A 132 -2.23 -0.55 -13.24
CA GLN A 132 -1.85 0.04 -14.54
C GLN A 132 -1.63 -1.03 -15.60
N GLN A 133 -0.96 -2.12 -15.26
CA GLN A 133 -0.76 -3.26 -16.16
C GLN A 133 -2.11 -3.89 -16.57
N LEU A 134 -3.05 -4.02 -15.64
CA LEU A 134 -4.40 -4.51 -15.93
C LEU A 134 -5.15 -3.54 -16.84
N ILE A 135 -5.08 -2.21 -16.59
CA ILE A 135 -5.70 -1.20 -17.46
C ILE A 135 -5.08 -1.24 -18.85
N GLN A 136 -3.77 -1.41 -18.96
CA GLN A 136 -3.11 -1.56 -20.24
C GLN A 136 -3.64 -2.78 -21.01
N ARG A 137 -3.68 -3.95 -20.37
CA ARG A 137 -4.21 -5.18 -20.94
C ARG A 137 -5.66 -5.00 -21.39
N TYR A 138 -6.50 -4.43 -20.54
CA TYR A 138 -7.89 -4.12 -20.85
C TYR A 138 -8.02 -3.24 -22.11
N CYS A 139 -7.20 -2.17 -22.19
CA CYS A 139 -7.22 -1.29 -23.36
C CYS A 139 -6.75 -1.97 -24.63
N GLU A 140 -5.79 -2.91 -24.54
CA GLU A 140 -5.34 -3.74 -25.66
C GLU A 140 -6.44 -4.72 -26.10
N GLU A 141 -7.10 -5.40 -25.17
CA GLU A 141 -8.21 -6.33 -25.43
C GLU A 141 -9.39 -5.66 -26.17
N TYR A 142 -9.67 -4.40 -25.83
CA TYR A 142 -10.80 -3.64 -26.41
C TYR A 142 -10.39 -2.61 -27.47
N ALA A 143 -9.14 -2.63 -27.92
CA ALA A 143 -8.58 -1.69 -28.91
C ALA A 143 -8.80 -0.21 -28.55
N ILE A 144 -8.69 0.13 -27.26
CA ILE A 144 -8.89 1.49 -26.74
C ILE A 144 -7.64 2.35 -27.06
N PRO A 145 -7.83 3.58 -27.60
CA PRO A 145 -6.73 4.45 -27.97
C PRO A 145 -5.81 4.84 -26.78
N PRO A 146 -4.51 5.13 -27.03
CA PRO A 146 -3.55 5.44 -25.97
C PRO A 146 -3.88 6.67 -25.11
N ASP A 147 -4.50 7.70 -25.69
CA ASP A 147 -4.93 8.90 -25.00
C ASP A 147 -6.10 8.60 -24.03
N VAL A 148 -7.06 7.79 -24.45
CA VAL A 148 -8.14 7.29 -23.60
C VAL A 148 -7.60 6.41 -22.48
N ARG A 149 -6.62 5.54 -22.77
CA ARG A 149 -5.92 4.76 -21.75
C ARG A 149 -5.30 5.65 -20.69
N LEU A 150 -4.58 6.70 -21.10
CA LEU A 150 -3.95 7.65 -20.15
C LEU A 150 -4.99 8.31 -19.25
N ARG A 151 -6.14 8.71 -19.82
CA ARG A 151 -7.27 9.26 -19.07
C ARG A 151 -7.80 8.24 -18.05
N LYS A 152 -8.04 6.99 -18.44
CA LYS A 152 -8.53 5.93 -17.54
C LYS A 152 -7.58 5.70 -16.37
N VAL A 153 -6.28 5.61 -16.62
CA VAL A 153 -5.26 5.49 -15.56
C VAL A 153 -5.34 6.68 -14.60
N TYR A 154 -5.41 7.89 -15.12
CA TYR A 154 -5.51 9.11 -14.32
C TYR A 154 -6.77 9.14 -13.45
N VAL A 155 -7.95 8.91 -14.05
CA VAL A 155 -9.23 8.97 -13.35
C VAL A 155 -9.34 7.89 -12.28
N ILE A 156 -8.99 6.64 -12.61
CA ILE A 156 -9.06 5.54 -11.64
C ILE A 156 -8.11 5.81 -10.46
N ARG A 157 -6.90 6.29 -10.69
CA ARG A 157 -5.98 6.68 -9.61
C ARG A 157 -6.54 7.83 -8.76
N ALA A 158 -7.15 8.83 -9.40
CA ALA A 158 -7.78 9.95 -8.69
C ALA A 158 -8.95 9.47 -7.83
N LEU A 159 -9.78 8.55 -8.32
CA LEU A 159 -10.87 7.95 -7.55
C LEU A 159 -10.34 7.17 -6.34
N ILE A 160 -9.31 6.35 -6.51
CA ILE A 160 -8.68 5.60 -5.41
C ILE A 160 -8.15 6.54 -4.33
N MET A 161 -7.32 7.49 -4.71
CA MET A 161 -6.67 8.40 -3.76
C MET A 161 -7.68 9.37 -3.13
N GLY A 162 -8.61 9.90 -3.92
CA GLY A 162 -9.67 10.79 -3.44
C GLY A 162 -10.59 10.10 -2.43
N ALA A 163 -11.04 8.89 -2.73
CA ALA A 163 -11.87 8.10 -1.81
C ALA A 163 -11.14 7.82 -0.48
N ALA A 164 -9.88 7.37 -0.53
CA ALA A 164 -9.10 7.10 0.67
C ALA A 164 -8.91 8.35 1.54
N ILE A 165 -8.68 9.52 0.92
CA ILE A 165 -8.55 10.81 1.63
C ILE A 165 -9.88 11.22 2.27
N GLN A 166 -10.98 11.16 1.54
CA GLN A 166 -12.30 11.54 2.03
C GLN A 166 -12.77 10.65 3.19
N PHE A 167 -12.48 9.36 3.14
CA PHE A 167 -12.76 8.44 4.23
C PHE A 167 -11.94 8.79 5.48
N GLU A 168 -10.64 9.05 5.33
CA GLU A 168 -9.76 9.38 6.47
C GLU A 168 -10.11 10.71 7.10
N ASN A 169 -10.46 11.73 6.30
CA ASN A 169 -10.85 13.05 6.80
C ASN A 169 -12.27 13.06 7.38
N GLY A 170 -13.04 11.98 7.24
CA GLY A 170 -14.45 11.93 7.65
C GLY A 170 -15.39 12.77 6.77
N GLU A 171 -14.92 13.20 5.60
CA GLU A 171 -15.74 13.91 4.59
C GLU A 171 -16.78 12.97 3.98
N MET A 172 -16.45 11.68 3.93
CA MET A 172 -17.32 10.59 3.52
C MET A 172 -17.24 9.47 4.55
N THR A 173 -18.39 8.94 4.96
CA THR A 173 -18.45 7.81 5.90
C THR A 173 -17.91 6.55 5.23
N TYR A 174 -16.91 5.91 5.85
CA TYR A 174 -16.42 4.60 5.40
C TYR A 174 -17.45 3.52 5.70
N GLY A 175 -17.96 2.85 4.68
CA GLY A 175 -18.99 1.81 4.80
C GLY A 175 -19.24 1.08 3.49
N ALA A 176 -20.11 0.06 3.54
CA ALA A 176 -20.43 -0.79 2.39
C ALA A 176 -20.97 0.03 1.21
N ASP A 177 -21.94 0.93 1.47
CA ASP A 177 -22.62 1.70 0.42
C ASP A 177 -21.65 2.68 -0.29
N THR A 178 -20.78 3.33 0.48
CA THR A 178 -19.81 4.28 -0.07
C THR A 178 -18.68 3.58 -0.80
N LEU A 179 -18.26 2.39 -0.35
CA LEU A 179 -17.33 1.54 -1.09
C LEU A 179 -17.96 1.03 -2.39
N GLN A 180 -19.25 0.67 -2.38
CA GLN A 180 -19.97 0.27 -3.58
C GLN A 180 -20.05 1.43 -4.57
N MET A 181 -20.29 2.66 -4.10
CA MET A 181 -20.27 3.85 -4.95
C MET A 181 -18.90 4.06 -5.62
N VAL A 182 -17.80 3.86 -4.90
CA VAL A 182 -16.45 3.92 -5.46
C VAL A 182 -16.23 2.81 -6.51
N HIS A 183 -16.61 1.58 -6.18
CA HIS A 183 -16.58 0.43 -7.09
C HIS A 183 -17.32 0.75 -8.40
N ASP A 184 -18.57 1.19 -8.32
CA ASP A 184 -19.40 1.49 -9.49
C ASP A 184 -18.86 2.65 -10.31
N SER A 185 -18.22 3.63 -9.66
CA SER A 185 -17.57 4.77 -10.35
C SER A 185 -16.36 4.30 -11.17
N ILE A 186 -15.55 3.40 -10.62
CA ILE A 186 -14.41 2.81 -11.33
C ILE A 186 -14.89 1.93 -12.49
N GLN A 187 -15.90 1.11 -12.26
CA GLN A 187 -16.51 0.29 -13.30
C GLN A 187 -17.03 1.15 -14.45
N ARG A 188 -17.75 2.20 -14.15
CA ARG A 188 -18.29 3.15 -15.15
C ARG A 188 -17.20 3.82 -15.95
N GLU A 189 -16.08 4.23 -15.34
CA GLU A 189 -14.96 4.83 -16.07
C GLU A 189 -14.37 3.86 -17.10
N LEU A 190 -14.34 2.57 -16.81
CA LEU A 190 -13.87 1.56 -17.78
C LEU A 190 -14.83 1.43 -18.98
N GLU A 191 -16.12 1.67 -18.79
CA GLU A 191 -17.16 1.58 -19.83
C GLU A 191 -17.24 2.84 -20.72
N LEU A 192 -16.72 3.96 -20.25
CA LEU A 192 -16.69 5.21 -21.04
C LEU A 192 -15.73 5.09 -22.22
N PRO A 193 -16.11 5.66 -23.39
CA PRO A 193 -15.27 5.69 -24.59
C PRO A 193 -13.99 6.52 -24.40
#